data_a4d1ea5dfea14fbffb1070955fab485b
#
_entry.id   a4d1ea5dfea14fbffb1070955fab485b
#
_cell.length_a   1.000
_cell.length_b   1.000
_cell.length_c   1.000
_cell.angle_alpha   90.00
_cell.angle_beta   90.00
_cell.angle_gamma   90.00
#
_symmetry.space_group_name_H-M   'P 1'
#
loop_
_entity.id
_entity.type
_entity.pdbx_description
1 polymer ?
#
loop_
_entity_poly.entity_id
_entity_poly.type
_entity_poly.pdbx_seq_one_letter_code
_entity_poly.pdbx_strand_id
1 'polypeptide(L)'
;MRRRIVTAAGLGLAFLLTSCGLLSPSDEAGPGPRHGRASSLPSARPVPVGQGSRAAGDFNGDGHPDLVLDSLLAPAGGHDDDPGIGIVYGSAHGLDPATRELLTPARNAAPTGETVPAAFDAETSCDLDRDGFTDLVVTTDPPYDGVGRPPVPVQLLFGSPRGLGPARAVTLRIPDRARIGNEWPDQPVCGDFDGDGAADLAVTTSGPRISYLRGPFTRGGAPRAAGAPVAVPGTALATTTPLSPPPDIDHDGADDLLVRSADPGRRARSRLALGGPQGPTRAGTAYPPGYAVAFGRFAAAGRGPAPLTAVTADTDGLLSVAGRPGTIRTGTGGAPTLAAADVTADGRTDLALGGTRPALLLGSPDGLSPTPHRLALPRLPGTGRPLATVIALTDFDGDHHADLVLLTRRGPTHDRVTVYPGGPSGLAARPTRSFTTADFAAAGLSAS
;
A
#
# COMPACT_ATOMS: atom_id res chain seq x y z
N MET A 1 -14.04 4.50 4.57
CA MET A 1 -15.21 4.67 3.66
C MET A 1 -14.90 5.70 2.59
N ARG A 2 -14.36 5.27 1.47
CA ARG A 2 -14.21 6.13 0.29
C ARG A 2 -15.60 6.28 -0.36
N ARG A 3 -16.34 7.32 -0.01
CA ARG A 3 -17.61 7.65 -0.68
C ARG A 3 -17.29 8.07 -2.12
N ARG A 4 -17.58 7.21 -3.07
CA ARG A 4 -17.77 7.60 -4.48
C ARG A 4 -19.13 8.29 -4.59
N ILE A 5 -19.13 9.60 -4.82
CA ILE A 5 -20.36 10.36 -5.14
C ILE A 5 -20.70 10.03 -6.60
N VAL A 6 -21.72 9.24 -6.79
CA VAL A 6 -22.35 9.03 -8.11
C VAL A 6 -23.38 10.14 -8.28
N THR A 7 -23.09 11.12 -9.13
CA THR A 7 -24.05 12.13 -9.58
C THR A 7 -24.74 11.58 -10.82
N ALA A 8 -25.96 11.10 -10.70
CA ALA A 8 -26.83 10.81 -11.83
C ALA A 8 -27.47 12.13 -12.31
N ALA A 9 -27.14 12.60 -13.48
CA ALA A 9 -27.87 13.62 -14.21
C ALA A 9 -28.49 12.98 -15.44
N GLY A 10 -29.77 12.66 -15.36
CA GLY A 10 -30.58 12.29 -16.51
C GLY A 10 -30.99 13.52 -17.30
N LEU A 11 -30.82 13.48 -18.61
CA LEU A 11 -31.63 14.27 -19.56
C LEU A 11 -31.90 13.40 -20.77
N GLY A 12 -33.15 12.99 -20.90
CA GLY A 12 -33.66 12.36 -22.11
C GLY A 12 -33.90 13.42 -23.18
N LEU A 13 -33.57 13.08 -24.41
CA LEU A 13 -34.17 13.71 -25.58
C LEU A 13 -34.32 12.68 -26.68
N ALA A 14 -35.58 12.39 -27.02
CA ALA A 14 -35.97 11.59 -28.15
C ALA A 14 -35.85 12.40 -29.42
N PHE A 15 -35.33 11.83 -30.50
CA PHE A 15 -35.65 12.25 -31.86
C PHE A 15 -35.77 11.07 -32.82
N LEU A 16 -36.77 11.25 -33.70
CA LEU A 16 -37.43 10.35 -34.56
C LEU A 16 -36.60 9.89 -35.78
N LEU A 17 -36.95 8.70 -36.21
CA LEU A 17 -36.59 8.02 -37.46
C LEU A 17 -36.92 8.81 -38.73
N THR A 18 -36.05 8.77 -39.73
CA THR A 18 -36.44 8.70 -41.13
C THR A 18 -35.45 7.83 -41.92
N SER A 19 -36.00 6.91 -42.66
CA SER A 19 -35.37 5.93 -43.52
C SER A 19 -35.10 6.50 -44.92
N CYS A 20 -34.15 5.88 -45.61
CA CYS A 20 -33.96 5.57 -47.04
C CYS A 20 -32.49 5.72 -47.39
N GLY A 21 -31.76 4.78 -47.88
CA GLY A 21 -31.96 3.82 -48.93
C GLY A 21 -30.80 3.92 -49.89
N LEU A 22 -30.16 2.79 -50.18
CA LEU A 22 -29.46 2.45 -51.43
C LEU A 22 -27.94 2.72 -51.61
N LEU A 23 -27.27 1.58 -51.82
CA LEU A 23 -26.13 1.29 -52.70
C LEU A 23 -24.72 1.53 -52.19
N SER A 24 -24.05 0.38 -52.00
CA SER A 24 -22.58 0.23 -51.89
C SER A 24 -21.87 0.70 -53.17
N PRO A 25 -20.62 1.10 -53.03
CA PRO A 25 -19.56 0.28 -53.61
C PRO A 25 -18.48 -0.10 -52.60
N SER A 26 -17.93 -1.28 -52.85
CA SER A 26 -16.74 -1.85 -52.28
C SER A 26 -15.54 -0.91 -52.41
N ASP A 27 -14.99 -0.46 -51.30
CA ASP A 27 -13.65 0.13 -51.28
C ASP A 27 -12.75 -0.63 -50.30
N GLU A 28 -11.58 -0.92 -50.81
CA GLU A 28 -10.50 -1.69 -50.21
C GLU A 28 -10.18 -1.19 -48.80
N ALA A 29 -10.21 -2.09 -47.82
CA ALA A 29 -9.70 -1.86 -46.48
C ALA A 29 -8.18 -1.64 -46.53
N GLY A 30 -7.77 -0.39 -46.48
CA GLY A 30 -6.42 -0.02 -46.15
C GLY A 30 -6.04 -0.59 -44.75
N PRO A 31 -4.76 -0.91 -44.52
CA PRO A 31 -4.35 -1.48 -43.25
C PRO A 31 -4.68 -0.50 -42.13
N GLY A 32 -5.67 -0.83 -41.31
CA GLY A 32 -6.02 -0.09 -40.10
C GLY A 32 -4.82 0.09 -39.17
N PRO A 33 -4.78 1.12 -38.33
CA PRO A 33 -3.67 1.37 -37.45
C PRO A 33 -3.40 0.11 -36.61
N ARG A 34 -2.21 -0.44 -36.76
CA ARG A 34 -1.73 -1.57 -35.96
C ARG A 34 -1.76 -1.09 -34.51
N HIS A 35 -2.80 -1.45 -33.76
CA HIS A 35 -2.77 -1.34 -32.32
C HIS A 35 -1.54 -2.10 -31.86
N GLY A 36 -0.57 -1.37 -31.31
CA GLY A 36 0.61 -1.97 -30.73
C GLY A 36 0.15 -3.06 -29.77
N ARG A 37 0.62 -4.27 -30.02
CA ARG A 37 0.34 -5.45 -29.21
C ARG A 37 0.75 -5.08 -27.78
N ALA A 38 -0.22 -4.94 -26.87
CA ALA A 38 0.06 -4.80 -25.46
C ALA A 38 0.95 -5.98 -25.08
N SER A 39 2.06 -5.69 -24.41
CA SER A 39 3.00 -6.71 -23.95
C SER A 39 2.24 -7.54 -22.91
N SER A 40 1.77 -8.72 -23.29
CA SER A 40 1.19 -9.66 -22.34
C SER A 40 2.27 -10.08 -21.36
N LEU A 41 1.90 -10.12 -20.07
CA LEU A 41 2.78 -10.69 -19.05
C LEU A 41 3.19 -12.12 -19.45
N PRO A 42 4.39 -12.57 -19.07
CA PRO A 42 4.80 -13.95 -19.30
C PRO A 42 3.82 -14.91 -18.58
N SER A 43 3.76 -16.15 -19.03
CA SER A 43 2.98 -17.19 -18.36
C SER A 43 3.34 -17.27 -16.88
N ALA A 44 2.32 -17.43 -16.01
CA ALA A 44 2.55 -17.51 -14.58
C ALA A 44 3.45 -18.73 -14.26
N ARG A 45 4.40 -18.52 -13.36
CA ARG A 45 5.25 -19.56 -12.78
C ARG A 45 4.80 -19.86 -11.36
N PRO A 46 5.05 -21.08 -10.85
CA PRO A 46 4.78 -21.39 -9.44
C PRO A 46 5.46 -20.38 -8.50
N VAL A 47 4.78 -20.06 -7.40
CA VAL A 47 5.35 -19.27 -6.31
C VAL A 47 6.57 -20.01 -5.74
N PRO A 48 7.70 -19.36 -5.48
CA PRO A 48 8.81 -19.96 -4.75
C PRO A 48 8.34 -20.47 -3.39
N VAL A 49 8.87 -21.60 -2.95
CA VAL A 49 8.47 -22.22 -1.68
C VAL A 49 9.52 -21.89 -0.63
N GLY A 50 9.15 -21.10 0.36
CA GLY A 50 10.01 -20.77 1.49
C GLY A 50 9.79 -21.68 2.72
N GLN A 51 10.53 -21.40 3.79
CA GLN A 51 10.48 -22.14 5.06
C GLN A 51 10.14 -21.22 6.24
N GLY A 52 9.75 -20.00 5.96
CA GLY A 52 9.57 -18.92 6.93
C GLY A 52 10.79 -18.02 7.03
N SER A 53 10.54 -16.74 7.21
CA SER A 53 11.56 -15.71 7.33
C SER A 53 11.16 -14.60 8.34
N ARG A 54 12.05 -13.62 8.52
CA ARG A 54 11.77 -12.40 9.27
C ARG A 54 11.76 -11.17 8.37
N ALA A 55 11.86 -11.36 7.06
CA ALA A 55 11.78 -10.26 6.11
C ALA A 55 10.35 -9.70 6.13
N ALA A 56 10.20 -8.40 6.31
CA ALA A 56 8.90 -7.75 6.27
C ALA A 56 8.30 -7.87 4.86
N GLY A 57 7.04 -8.28 4.77
CA GLY A 57 6.35 -8.43 3.49
C GLY A 57 6.70 -9.70 2.72
N ASP A 58 7.31 -10.69 3.35
CA ASP A 58 7.63 -11.99 2.76
C ASP A 58 6.50 -12.99 3.06
N PHE A 59 5.52 -13.09 2.15
CA PHE A 59 4.31 -13.91 2.33
C PHE A 59 4.55 -15.39 2.10
N ASN A 60 5.59 -15.76 1.34
CA ASN A 60 5.95 -17.15 1.05
C ASN A 60 7.13 -17.66 1.89
N GLY A 61 7.78 -16.81 2.69
CA GLY A 61 8.83 -17.17 3.63
C GLY A 61 10.15 -17.59 2.97
N ASP A 62 10.46 -17.07 1.77
CA ASP A 62 11.69 -17.41 1.04
C ASP A 62 12.87 -16.48 1.33
N GLY A 63 12.66 -15.47 2.17
CA GLY A 63 13.66 -14.50 2.60
C GLY A 63 13.69 -13.21 1.79
N HIS A 64 12.82 -13.08 0.80
CA HIS A 64 12.71 -11.91 -0.06
C HIS A 64 11.34 -11.23 0.13
N PRO A 65 11.29 -9.91 0.33
CA PRO A 65 10.02 -9.19 0.37
C PRO A 65 9.22 -9.33 -0.92
N ASP A 66 7.89 -9.37 -0.81
CA ASP A 66 6.97 -9.47 -1.93
C ASP A 66 6.28 -8.13 -2.17
N LEU A 67 5.86 -7.86 -3.40
CA LEU A 67 5.17 -6.64 -3.78
C LEU A 67 3.65 -6.81 -3.74
N VAL A 68 2.98 -5.96 -2.99
CA VAL A 68 1.52 -5.83 -3.01
C VAL A 68 1.11 -4.77 -4.02
N LEU A 69 0.24 -5.14 -4.94
CA LEU A 69 -0.40 -4.27 -5.92
C LEU A 69 -1.87 -4.12 -5.57
N ASP A 70 -2.17 -3.06 -4.85
CA ASP A 70 -3.54 -2.64 -4.58
C ASP A 70 -4.07 -1.74 -5.71
N SER A 71 -5.38 -1.62 -5.86
CA SER A 71 -6.00 -0.74 -6.86
C SER A 71 -5.62 -1.10 -8.31
N LEU A 72 -5.75 -2.35 -8.71
CA LEU A 72 -5.55 -2.79 -10.10
C LEU A 72 -6.59 -2.13 -11.04
N LEU A 73 -6.22 -1.92 -12.30
CA LEU A 73 -7.17 -1.52 -13.33
C LEU A 73 -7.99 -2.75 -13.77
N ALA A 74 -9.31 -2.59 -13.86
CA ALA A 74 -10.16 -3.62 -14.43
C ALA A 74 -9.74 -3.92 -15.88
N PRO A 75 -9.76 -5.19 -16.32
CA PRO A 75 -9.52 -5.54 -17.72
C PRO A 75 -10.54 -4.84 -18.65
N ALA A 76 -10.11 -4.50 -19.87
CA ALA A 76 -10.99 -3.89 -20.85
C ALA A 76 -12.23 -4.79 -21.13
N GLY A 77 -13.44 -4.27 -20.91
CA GLY A 77 -14.69 -5.01 -21.03
C GLY A 77 -15.15 -5.76 -19.76
N GLY A 78 -14.45 -5.64 -18.65
CA GLY A 78 -14.91 -6.10 -17.35
C GLY A 78 -16.01 -5.21 -16.79
N HIS A 79 -16.81 -5.75 -15.88
CA HIS A 79 -17.73 -4.96 -15.06
C HIS A 79 -16.94 -4.08 -14.07
N ASP A 80 -17.59 -3.11 -13.43
CA ASP A 80 -16.99 -2.19 -12.43
C ASP A 80 -16.61 -2.90 -11.10
N ASP A 81 -16.48 -4.21 -11.12
CA ASP A 81 -16.08 -5.00 -9.95
C ASP A 81 -14.61 -4.78 -9.62
N ASP A 82 -14.28 -4.84 -8.34
CA ASP A 82 -12.91 -4.78 -7.86
C ASP A 82 -12.10 -5.96 -8.41
N PRO A 83 -11.03 -5.74 -9.20
CA PRO A 83 -10.23 -6.81 -9.75
C PRO A 83 -9.42 -7.55 -8.68
N GLY A 84 -9.32 -7.01 -7.46
CA GLY A 84 -8.62 -7.59 -6.33
C GLY A 84 -7.21 -7.06 -6.12
N ILE A 85 -6.41 -7.84 -5.39
CA ILE A 85 -5.05 -7.51 -4.99
C ILE A 85 -4.07 -8.40 -5.76
N GLY A 86 -3.07 -7.78 -6.40
CA GLY A 86 -1.97 -8.50 -7.04
C GLY A 86 -0.79 -8.68 -6.09
N ILE A 87 -0.20 -9.87 -6.08
CA ILE A 87 1.07 -10.15 -5.39
C ILE A 87 2.11 -10.51 -6.44
N VAL A 88 3.28 -9.88 -6.40
CA VAL A 88 4.47 -10.28 -7.17
C VAL A 88 5.54 -10.71 -6.18
N TYR A 89 5.95 -11.98 -6.28
CA TYR A 89 6.91 -12.55 -5.34
C TYR A 89 8.34 -12.10 -5.65
N GLY A 90 9.06 -11.72 -4.57
CA GLY A 90 10.48 -11.42 -4.60
C GLY A 90 11.34 -12.65 -4.83
N SER A 91 12.60 -12.48 -5.06
CA SER A 91 13.60 -13.54 -5.18
C SER A 91 15.00 -12.95 -5.24
N ALA A 92 16.06 -13.76 -5.13
CA ALA A 92 17.46 -13.33 -5.34
C ALA A 92 17.73 -12.67 -6.72
N HIS A 93 16.75 -12.55 -7.58
CA HIS A 93 16.80 -11.84 -8.87
C HIS A 93 15.83 -10.65 -8.93
N GLY A 94 15.33 -10.22 -7.79
CA GLY A 94 14.30 -9.19 -7.61
C GLY A 94 12.92 -9.67 -8.00
N LEU A 95 12.04 -8.71 -8.23
CA LEU A 95 10.64 -8.94 -8.60
C LEU A 95 10.51 -9.49 -10.02
N ASP A 96 9.81 -10.62 -10.19
CA ASP A 96 9.47 -11.16 -11.50
C ASP A 96 7.94 -11.29 -11.64
N PRO A 97 7.32 -10.51 -12.51
CA PRO A 97 5.86 -10.59 -12.75
C PRO A 97 5.37 -11.95 -13.26
N ALA A 98 6.25 -12.89 -13.60
CA ALA A 98 5.88 -14.27 -13.87
C ALA A 98 5.57 -15.07 -12.59
N THR A 99 6.18 -14.69 -11.44
CA THR A 99 5.89 -15.27 -10.14
C THR A 99 4.87 -14.38 -9.42
N ARG A 100 3.59 -14.59 -9.68
CA ARG A 100 2.51 -13.74 -9.21
C ARG A 100 1.28 -14.49 -8.79
N GLU A 101 0.47 -13.86 -7.96
CA GLU A 101 -0.89 -14.26 -7.62
C GLU A 101 -1.87 -13.10 -7.78
N LEU A 102 -3.11 -13.41 -8.11
CA LEU A 102 -4.24 -12.49 -8.05
C LEU A 102 -5.20 -12.97 -6.97
N LEU A 103 -5.32 -12.19 -5.92
CA LEU A 103 -6.28 -12.41 -4.84
C LEU A 103 -7.57 -11.66 -5.20
N THR A 104 -8.68 -12.39 -5.32
CA THR A 104 -9.97 -11.79 -5.70
C THR A 104 -10.98 -11.94 -4.56
N PRO A 105 -11.96 -11.03 -4.42
CA PRO A 105 -13.02 -11.16 -3.42
C PRO A 105 -13.70 -12.53 -3.51
N ALA A 106 -14.05 -12.97 -4.70
CA ALA A 106 -14.77 -14.24 -4.93
C ALA A 106 -14.02 -15.48 -4.44
N ARG A 107 -12.69 -15.49 -4.54
CA ARG A 107 -11.85 -16.65 -4.17
C ARG A 107 -11.32 -16.55 -2.76
N ASN A 108 -10.91 -15.35 -2.34
CA ASN A 108 -10.06 -15.15 -1.19
C ASN A 108 -10.76 -14.43 -0.03
N ALA A 109 -11.83 -13.63 -0.26
CA ALA A 109 -12.54 -12.99 0.84
C ALA A 109 -13.39 -13.97 1.65
N ALA A 110 -13.49 -13.74 2.95
CA ALA A 110 -14.47 -14.42 3.80
C ALA A 110 -15.86 -13.85 3.55
N PRO A 111 -16.89 -14.68 3.32
CA PRO A 111 -18.24 -14.19 3.13
C PRO A 111 -18.84 -13.67 4.45
N THR A 112 -19.74 -12.71 4.36
CA THR A 112 -20.64 -12.29 5.46
C THR A 112 -21.99 -12.95 5.25
N GLY A 113 -22.33 -13.94 6.09
CA GLY A 113 -23.42 -14.83 5.77
C GLY A 113 -23.14 -15.62 4.49
N GLU A 114 -24.01 -15.48 3.48
CA GLU A 114 -23.84 -16.10 2.16
C GLU A 114 -23.27 -15.13 1.10
N THR A 115 -23.05 -13.87 1.47
CA THR A 115 -22.63 -12.81 0.52
C THR A 115 -21.12 -12.62 0.56
N VAL A 116 -20.48 -12.72 -0.60
CA VAL A 116 -19.08 -12.36 -0.79
C VAL A 116 -18.98 -10.83 -0.94
N PRO A 117 -18.05 -10.17 -0.23
CA PRO A 117 -17.82 -8.73 -0.39
C PRO A 117 -17.43 -8.36 -1.82
N ALA A 118 -17.79 -7.16 -2.28
CA ALA A 118 -17.44 -6.67 -3.62
C ALA A 118 -16.08 -5.93 -3.65
N ALA A 119 -15.61 -5.40 -2.51
CA ALA A 119 -14.32 -4.73 -2.39
C ALA A 119 -13.32 -5.57 -1.57
N PHE A 120 -12.03 -5.46 -1.92
CA PHE A 120 -10.95 -6.21 -1.31
C PHE A 120 -9.66 -5.38 -1.41
N ASP A 121 -9.39 -4.56 -0.40
CA ASP A 121 -8.27 -3.61 -0.38
C ASP A 121 -7.19 -4.06 0.62
N ALA A 122 -5.91 -3.98 0.22
CA ALA A 122 -4.77 -4.27 1.09
C ALA A 122 -4.48 -3.09 2.02
N GLU A 123 -4.30 -3.35 3.31
CA GLU A 123 -4.10 -2.31 4.32
C GLU A 123 -2.73 -2.35 4.99
N THR A 124 -2.34 -3.51 5.53
CA THR A 124 -1.07 -3.68 6.26
C THR A 124 -0.65 -5.15 6.25
N SER A 125 0.62 -5.42 6.54
CA SER A 125 1.14 -6.79 6.60
C SER A 125 2.15 -6.98 7.73
N CYS A 126 2.07 -8.12 8.40
CA CYS A 126 3.02 -8.59 9.41
C CYS A 126 2.73 -10.07 9.74
N ASP A 127 3.65 -10.74 10.41
CA ASP A 127 3.46 -12.10 10.90
C ASP A 127 2.59 -12.10 12.17
N LEU A 128 1.26 -12.23 11.98
CA LEU A 128 0.27 -12.12 13.04
C LEU A 128 0.17 -13.38 13.91
N ASP A 129 0.42 -14.56 13.36
CA ASP A 129 0.33 -15.83 14.10
C ASP A 129 1.68 -16.42 14.50
N ARG A 130 2.79 -15.72 14.17
CA ARG A 130 4.18 -16.05 14.52
C ARG A 130 4.65 -17.37 13.90
N ASP A 131 4.21 -17.68 12.70
CA ASP A 131 4.63 -18.88 11.99
C ASP A 131 5.80 -18.65 11.02
N GLY A 132 6.27 -17.39 10.90
CA GLY A 132 7.39 -16.98 10.06
C GLY A 132 7.00 -16.66 8.62
N PHE A 133 5.72 -16.56 8.32
CA PHE A 133 5.20 -16.07 7.04
C PHE A 133 4.45 -14.76 7.29
N THR A 134 4.71 -13.75 6.48
CA THR A 134 3.97 -12.50 6.60
C THR A 134 2.50 -12.73 6.22
N ASP A 135 1.57 -12.18 7.01
CA ASP A 135 0.14 -12.18 6.75
C ASP A 135 -0.29 -10.85 6.15
N LEU A 136 -1.35 -10.84 5.36
CA LEU A 136 -1.93 -9.64 4.77
C LEU A 136 -3.26 -9.31 5.46
N VAL A 137 -3.38 -8.11 5.99
CA VAL A 137 -4.63 -7.57 6.51
C VAL A 137 -5.32 -6.79 5.40
N VAL A 138 -6.58 -7.12 5.16
CA VAL A 138 -7.39 -6.52 4.11
C VAL A 138 -8.67 -5.93 4.67
N THR A 139 -9.22 -4.93 3.98
CA THR A 139 -10.56 -4.42 4.25
C THR A 139 -11.51 -4.80 3.13
N THR A 140 -12.77 -4.99 3.49
CA THR A 140 -13.85 -5.37 2.59
C THR A 140 -15.06 -4.46 2.79
N ASP A 141 -16.08 -4.62 1.97
CA ASP A 141 -17.38 -3.94 2.10
C ASP A 141 -18.51 -4.95 2.39
N PRO A 142 -18.52 -5.57 3.57
CA PRO A 142 -19.54 -6.56 3.89
C PRO A 142 -20.94 -5.95 3.87
N PRO A 143 -21.96 -6.69 3.40
CA PRO A 143 -23.32 -6.18 3.34
C PRO A 143 -23.85 -5.82 4.73
N TYR A 144 -24.46 -4.63 4.84
CA TYR A 144 -25.06 -4.15 6.08
C TYR A 144 -26.31 -3.34 5.81
N ASP A 145 -27.41 -3.75 6.40
CA ASP A 145 -28.74 -3.14 6.24
C ASP A 145 -29.00 -1.93 7.16
N GLY A 146 -28.03 -1.57 8.00
CA GLY A 146 -28.17 -0.48 8.97
C GLY A 146 -28.80 -0.89 10.30
N VAL A 147 -29.13 -2.17 10.50
CA VAL A 147 -29.76 -2.67 11.73
C VAL A 147 -28.76 -3.45 12.58
N GLY A 148 -28.71 -3.13 13.85
CA GLY A 148 -27.81 -3.79 14.80
C GLY A 148 -26.35 -3.33 14.68
N ARG A 149 -25.42 -4.24 15.00
CA ARG A 149 -24.00 -3.97 14.91
C ARG A 149 -23.49 -4.28 13.50
N PRO A 150 -22.78 -3.36 12.82
CA PRO A 150 -22.23 -3.65 11.52
C PRO A 150 -21.22 -4.82 11.56
N PRO A 151 -21.11 -5.61 10.51
CA PRO A 151 -20.06 -6.65 10.40
C PRO A 151 -18.67 -6.01 10.46
N VAL A 152 -17.65 -6.81 10.80
CA VAL A 152 -16.27 -6.35 10.77
C VAL A 152 -15.76 -6.44 9.34
N PRO A 153 -15.35 -5.32 8.71
CA PRO A 153 -14.86 -5.33 7.33
C PRO A 153 -13.43 -5.85 7.20
N VAL A 154 -12.68 -5.88 8.31
CA VAL A 154 -11.27 -6.29 8.33
C VAL A 154 -11.18 -7.81 8.32
N GLN A 155 -10.35 -8.33 7.42
CA GLN A 155 -10.09 -9.76 7.26
C GLN A 155 -8.58 -10.03 7.24
N LEU A 156 -8.17 -11.24 7.59
CA LEU A 156 -6.79 -11.69 7.66
C LEU A 156 -6.55 -12.82 6.65
N LEU A 157 -5.57 -12.64 5.77
CA LEU A 157 -5.03 -13.66 4.87
C LEU A 157 -3.69 -14.13 5.44
N PHE A 158 -3.64 -15.36 5.89
CA PHE A 158 -2.42 -15.93 6.46
C PHE A 158 -1.46 -16.39 5.37
N GLY A 159 -0.20 -15.98 5.52
CA GLY A 159 0.90 -16.42 4.70
C GLY A 159 1.15 -17.93 4.79
N SER A 160 1.88 -18.46 3.83
CA SER A 160 2.22 -19.87 3.79
C SER A 160 3.41 -20.13 2.87
N PRO A 161 4.08 -21.30 2.92
CA PRO A 161 5.14 -21.66 1.97
C PRO A 161 4.74 -21.54 0.49
N ARG A 162 3.46 -21.38 0.18
CA ARG A 162 2.91 -21.21 -1.18
C ARG A 162 2.31 -19.83 -1.42
N GLY A 163 2.61 -18.86 -0.58
CA GLY A 163 2.05 -17.53 -0.65
C GLY A 163 0.66 -17.41 -0.03
N LEU A 164 -0.10 -16.42 -0.46
CA LEU A 164 -1.42 -16.06 0.07
C LEU A 164 -2.60 -16.70 -0.71
N GLY A 165 -2.41 -16.98 -1.99
CA GLY A 165 -3.49 -17.38 -2.91
C GLY A 165 -4.22 -18.68 -2.59
N PRO A 166 -3.61 -19.70 -1.97
CA PRO A 166 -4.30 -20.95 -1.63
C PRO A 166 -5.36 -20.82 -0.54
N ALA A 167 -5.30 -19.75 0.28
CA ALA A 167 -6.16 -19.59 1.45
C ALA A 167 -7.34 -18.62 1.19
N ARG A 168 -8.42 -18.81 1.96
CA ARG A 168 -9.44 -17.78 2.17
C ARG A 168 -9.09 -16.96 3.40
N ALA A 169 -9.36 -15.66 3.34
CA ALA A 169 -9.28 -14.79 4.48
C ALA A 169 -10.25 -15.25 5.60
N VAL A 170 -9.94 -14.86 6.80
CA VAL A 170 -10.83 -15.00 7.95
C VAL A 170 -11.20 -13.63 8.48
N THR A 171 -12.46 -13.45 8.87
CA THR A 171 -12.90 -12.18 9.47
C THR A 171 -12.21 -11.95 10.80
N LEU A 172 -11.63 -10.76 11.00
CA LEU A 172 -11.03 -10.35 12.25
C LEU A 172 -12.07 -10.39 13.38
N ARG A 173 -11.75 -11.04 14.48
CA ARG A 173 -12.61 -11.10 15.67
C ARG A 173 -12.24 -10.00 16.64
N ILE A 174 -13.05 -8.94 16.70
CA ILE A 174 -12.90 -7.88 17.68
C ILE A 174 -13.84 -8.18 18.86
N PRO A 175 -13.30 -8.52 20.06
CA PRO A 175 -14.13 -8.78 21.24
C PRO A 175 -15.00 -7.57 21.59
N ASP A 176 -16.22 -7.81 22.12
CA ASP A 176 -17.19 -6.74 22.42
C ASP A 176 -16.61 -5.65 23.32
N ARG A 177 -15.79 -6.01 24.28
CA ARG A 177 -15.12 -5.05 25.19
C ARG A 177 -14.13 -4.12 24.48
N ALA A 178 -13.60 -4.53 23.32
CA ALA A 178 -12.64 -3.76 22.52
C ALA A 178 -13.32 -2.93 21.42
N ARG A 179 -14.64 -3.07 21.25
CA ARG A 179 -15.43 -2.41 20.20
C ARG A 179 -16.42 -1.44 20.80
N ILE A 180 -16.52 -0.23 20.20
CA ILE A 180 -17.50 0.77 20.64
C ILE A 180 -18.77 0.64 19.81
N GLY A 181 -19.87 0.24 20.48
CA GLY A 181 -21.22 0.28 19.91
C GLY A 181 -21.35 -0.30 18.50
N ASN A 182 -22.00 0.44 17.63
CA ASN A 182 -22.23 0.10 16.21
C ASN A 182 -21.18 0.74 15.29
N GLU A 183 -19.97 0.90 15.75
CA GLU A 183 -18.87 1.46 14.98
C GLU A 183 -18.41 0.53 13.87
N TRP A 184 -18.01 1.14 12.76
CA TRP A 184 -17.40 0.44 11.63
C TRP A 184 -15.88 0.46 11.81
N PRO A 185 -15.25 -0.63 12.24
CA PRO A 185 -13.81 -0.67 12.40
C PRO A 185 -13.12 -0.64 11.03
N ASP A 186 -12.07 0.17 10.90
CA ASP A 186 -11.39 0.43 9.64
C ASP A 186 -9.91 0.80 9.86
N GLN A 187 -9.14 0.98 8.78
CA GLN A 187 -7.75 1.43 8.79
C GLN A 187 -6.87 0.62 9.76
N PRO A 188 -6.74 -0.70 9.57
CA PRO A 188 -5.88 -1.51 10.41
C PRO A 188 -4.41 -1.14 10.21
N VAL A 189 -3.65 -1.13 11.30
CA VAL A 189 -2.19 -1.02 11.31
C VAL A 189 -1.64 -2.08 12.23
N CYS A 190 -0.68 -2.87 11.77
CA CYS A 190 -0.02 -3.86 12.60
C CYS A 190 1.41 -3.46 12.98
N GLY A 191 1.86 -3.94 14.12
CA GLY A 191 3.19 -3.73 14.69
C GLY A 191 3.27 -4.32 16.09
N ASP A 192 4.46 -4.45 16.64
CA ASP A 192 4.68 -4.89 18.03
C ASP A 192 4.55 -3.68 18.98
N PHE A 193 3.31 -3.24 19.22
CA PHE A 193 3.05 -2.03 19.99
C PHE A 193 3.23 -2.19 21.50
N ASP A 194 3.35 -3.41 22.03
CA ASP A 194 3.63 -3.65 23.46
C ASP A 194 5.03 -4.21 23.75
N GLY A 195 5.85 -4.43 22.71
CA GLY A 195 7.23 -4.86 22.83
C GLY A 195 7.38 -6.32 23.27
N ASP A 196 6.36 -7.17 23.07
CA ASP A 196 6.42 -8.58 23.50
C ASP A 196 6.92 -9.53 22.38
N GLY A 197 7.25 -8.98 21.22
CA GLY A 197 7.77 -9.69 20.05
C GLY A 197 6.69 -10.36 19.22
N ALA A 198 5.41 -10.10 19.46
CA ALA A 198 4.31 -10.54 18.62
C ALA A 198 3.63 -9.35 17.95
N ALA A 199 3.30 -9.48 16.67
CA ALA A 199 2.58 -8.42 15.98
C ALA A 199 1.15 -8.26 16.53
N ASP A 200 0.81 -7.02 16.90
CA ASP A 200 -0.50 -6.57 17.33
C ASP A 200 -1.27 -5.93 16.18
N LEU A 201 -2.54 -5.61 16.40
CA LEU A 201 -3.36 -4.86 15.45
C LEU A 201 -4.06 -3.69 16.13
N ALA A 202 -3.87 -2.49 15.59
CA ALA A 202 -4.63 -1.30 15.92
C ALA A 202 -5.65 -1.04 14.82
N VAL A 203 -6.94 -0.85 15.18
CA VAL A 203 -8.03 -0.62 14.24
C VAL A 203 -8.82 0.60 14.70
N THR A 204 -9.19 1.49 13.77
CA THR A 204 -9.98 2.69 14.14
C THR A 204 -11.37 2.31 14.70
N THR A 205 -11.84 3.18 15.57
CA THR A 205 -13.23 3.21 16.03
C THR A 205 -13.76 4.64 15.86
N SER A 206 -14.90 4.96 16.47
CA SER A 206 -15.39 6.34 16.50
C SER A 206 -14.50 7.25 17.33
N GLY A 207 -14.25 8.43 16.77
CA GLY A 207 -13.51 9.49 17.42
C GLY A 207 -12.05 9.13 17.64
N PRO A 208 -11.35 9.77 18.60
CA PRO A 208 -9.93 9.57 18.82
C PRO A 208 -9.66 8.31 19.68
N ARG A 209 -10.10 7.16 19.20
CA ARG A 209 -9.92 5.86 19.85
C ARG A 209 -9.62 4.78 18.84
N ILE A 210 -8.96 3.72 19.30
CA ILE A 210 -8.68 2.51 18.55
C ILE A 210 -9.12 1.26 19.31
N SER A 211 -9.50 0.22 18.60
CA SER A 211 -9.46 -1.15 19.11
C SER A 211 -8.03 -1.63 19.06
N TYR A 212 -7.43 -1.88 20.22
CA TYR A 212 -6.09 -2.42 20.33
C TYR A 212 -6.17 -3.92 20.63
N LEU A 213 -5.66 -4.73 19.71
CA LEU A 213 -5.78 -6.18 19.68
C LEU A 213 -4.38 -6.80 19.76
N ARG A 214 -4.07 -7.47 20.86
CA ARG A 214 -2.75 -8.04 21.10
C ARG A 214 -2.57 -9.38 20.41
N GLY A 215 -1.44 -9.52 19.71
CA GLY A 215 -1.00 -10.78 19.13
C GLY A 215 -0.45 -11.78 20.13
N PRO A 216 -0.07 -12.99 19.72
CA PRO A 216 -0.32 -13.50 18.37
C PRO A 216 -1.81 -13.81 18.13
N PHE A 217 -2.20 -13.79 16.85
CA PHE A 217 -3.57 -14.11 16.44
C PHE A 217 -3.70 -15.60 16.16
N THR A 218 -4.89 -16.12 16.38
CA THR A 218 -5.21 -17.49 15.91
C THR A 218 -5.59 -17.46 14.43
N ARG A 219 -5.41 -18.54 13.72
CA ARG A 219 -5.87 -18.71 12.32
C ARG A 219 -7.41 -18.63 12.17
N GLY A 220 -8.15 -18.51 13.25
CA GLY A 220 -9.57 -18.16 13.27
C GLY A 220 -9.85 -16.67 13.43
N GLY A 221 -8.83 -15.80 13.33
CA GLY A 221 -8.93 -14.33 13.37
C GLY A 221 -9.09 -13.74 14.78
N ALA A 222 -8.84 -14.50 15.84
CA ALA A 222 -8.97 -14.00 17.21
C ALA A 222 -7.62 -13.53 17.77
N PRO A 223 -7.54 -12.32 18.39
CA PRO A 223 -6.36 -11.88 19.10
C PRO A 223 -6.15 -12.68 20.39
N ARG A 224 -4.92 -12.78 20.86
CA ARG A 224 -4.60 -13.34 22.19
C ARG A 224 -5.31 -12.59 23.32
N ALA A 225 -5.34 -11.27 23.22
CA ALA A 225 -6.02 -10.40 24.19
C ALA A 225 -6.51 -9.11 23.56
N ALA A 226 -7.52 -8.51 24.17
CA ALA A 226 -7.98 -7.16 23.85
C ALA A 226 -8.55 -6.51 25.11
N GLY A 227 -8.35 -5.20 25.25
CA GLY A 227 -8.90 -4.38 26.33
C GLY A 227 -10.09 -3.55 25.85
N ALA A 228 -10.48 -2.55 26.65
CA ALA A 228 -11.35 -1.48 26.20
C ALA A 228 -10.65 -0.63 25.13
N PRO A 229 -11.38 0.09 24.26
CA PRO A 229 -10.78 0.96 23.26
C PRO A 229 -9.87 2.02 23.88
N VAL A 230 -8.69 2.17 23.27
CA VAL A 230 -7.63 3.05 23.73
C VAL A 230 -7.79 4.44 23.12
N ALA A 231 -7.62 5.48 23.91
CA ALA A 231 -7.60 6.85 23.42
C ALA A 231 -6.28 7.15 22.70
N VAL A 232 -6.35 7.73 21.50
CA VAL A 232 -5.21 8.14 20.71
C VAL A 232 -5.35 9.61 20.28
N PRO A 233 -4.25 10.29 19.93
CA PRO A 233 -4.27 11.74 19.66
C PRO A 233 -4.79 12.12 18.25
N GLY A 234 -5.63 11.33 17.62
CA GLY A 234 -6.19 11.57 16.29
C GLY A 234 -7.38 10.70 15.96
N THR A 235 -7.84 10.72 14.72
CA THR A 235 -9.05 10.03 14.27
C THR A 235 -8.82 9.05 13.11
N ALA A 236 -7.62 9.02 12.55
CA ALA A 236 -7.25 8.13 11.46
C ALA A 236 -5.87 7.52 11.72
N LEU A 237 -5.67 6.29 11.32
CA LEU A 237 -4.40 5.61 11.36
C LEU A 237 -3.70 5.71 10.00
N ALA A 238 -2.38 5.54 9.97
CA ALA A 238 -1.64 5.58 8.73
C ALA A 238 -0.46 4.62 8.75
N THR A 239 -0.32 3.88 7.66
CA THR A 239 0.92 3.27 7.22
C THR A 239 1.50 4.07 6.05
N THR A 240 2.78 3.94 5.75
CA THR A 240 3.38 4.53 4.55
C THR A 240 3.12 3.64 3.33
N THR A 241 3.24 2.34 3.50
CA THR A 241 2.88 1.29 2.53
C THR A 241 2.39 0.06 3.30
N PRO A 242 1.67 -0.89 2.67
CA PRO A 242 1.26 -2.13 3.33
C PRO A 242 2.41 -2.97 3.89
N LEU A 243 3.61 -2.80 3.35
CA LEU A 243 4.80 -3.57 3.73
C LEU A 243 5.71 -2.87 4.74
N SER A 244 5.45 -1.59 5.06
CA SER A 244 6.31 -0.83 5.98
C SER A 244 5.88 -1.06 7.42
N PRO A 245 6.72 -1.67 8.26
CA PRO A 245 6.41 -1.78 9.67
C PRO A 245 6.38 -0.39 10.32
N PRO A 246 5.62 -0.20 11.40
CA PRO A 246 5.70 0.99 12.22
C PRO A 246 7.12 1.12 12.82
N PRO A 247 7.62 2.34 13.02
CA PRO A 247 8.93 2.54 13.63
C PRO A 247 8.85 2.58 15.16
N ASP A 248 9.85 2.04 15.83
CA ASP A 248 10.17 2.34 17.23
C ASP A 248 11.02 3.63 17.28
N ILE A 249 10.40 4.78 17.53
CA ILE A 249 11.03 6.10 17.45
C ILE A 249 11.79 6.46 18.73
N ASP A 250 11.26 6.06 19.88
CA ASP A 250 11.89 6.36 21.18
C ASP A 250 12.83 5.25 21.68
N HIS A 251 12.93 4.16 20.90
CA HIS A 251 13.84 3.02 21.16
C HIS A 251 13.56 2.33 22.49
N ASP A 252 12.30 2.21 22.88
CA ASP A 252 11.88 1.50 24.08
C ASP A 252 11.57 0.00 23.81
N GLY A 253 11.70 -0.44 22.58
CA GLY A 253 11.50 -1.81 22.11
C GLY A 253 10.07 -2.11 21.68
N ALA A 254 9.20 -1.10 21.65
CA ALA A 254 7.84 -1.21 21.13
C ALA A 254 7.64 -0.29 19.90
N ASP A 255 6.91 -0.76 18.92
CA ASP A 255 6.58 0.05 17.74
C ASP A 255 5.65 1.23 18.09
N ASP A 256 5.82 2.34 17.40
CA ASP A 256 5.02 3.55 17.57
C ASP A 256 3.96 3.70 16.48
N LEU A 257 2.76 4.07 16.86
CA LEU A 257 1.64 4.22 15.95
C LEU A 257 1.52 5.66 15.42
N LEU A 258 1.52 5.84 14.10
CA LEU A 258 1.26 7.14 13.49
C LEU A 258 -0.25 7.40 13.41
N VAL A 259 -0.70 8.45 14.11
CA VAL A 259 -2.11 8.87 14.14
C VAL A 259 -2.27 10.21 13.44
N ARG A 260 -3.32 10.36 12.64
CA ARG A 260 -3.61 11.54 11.83
C ARG A 260 -4.94 12.18 12.21
N SER A 261 -5.07 13.48 11.90
CA SER A 261 -6.32 14.23 12.10
C SER A 261 -7.31 14.12 10.91
N ALA A 262 -6.97 13.38 9.87
CA ALA A 262 -7.83 13.11 8.70
C ALA A 262 -7.35 11.85 7.98
N ASP A 263 -8.24 11.28 7.17
CA ASP A 263 -8.02 10.06 6.40
C ASP A 263 -6.80 10.14 5.46
N PRO A 264 -6.25 9.00 5.05
CA PRO A 264 -5.16 8.92 4.08
C PRO A 264 -5.47 9.73 2.79
N GLY A 265 -4.43 10.32 2.19
CA GLY A 265 -4.55 11.14 0.99
C GLY A 265 -5.07 12.58 1.21
N ARG A 266 -5.36 12.97 2.45
CA ARG A 266 -5.72 14.35 2.81
C ARG A 266 -4.58 15.02 3.59
N ARG A 267 -4.47 16.35 3.45
CA ARG A 267 -3.54 17.14 4.26
C ARG A 267 -3.99 17.13 5.71
N ALA A 268 -3.18 16.59 6.61
CA ALA A 268 -3.52 16.39 8.00
C ALA A 268 -2.33 16.66 8.94
N ARG A 269 -2.62 16.99 10.18
CA ARG A 269 -1.64 16.92 11.26
C ARG A 269 -1.45 15.46 11.64
N SER A 270 -0.21 15.10 11.98
CA SER A 270 0.15 13.77 12.43
C SER A 270 0.81 13.82 13.80
N ARG A 271 0.65 12.77 14.58
CA ARG A 271 1.27 12.60 15.88
C ARG A 271 1.55 11.13 16.12
N LEU A 272 2.60 10.82 16.86
CA LEU A 272 2.83 9.46 17.38
C LEU A 272 1.93 9.20 18.59
N ALA A 273 1.40 8.00 18.66
CA ALA A 273 1.00 7.34 19.88
C ALA A 273 2.11 6.31 20.18
N LEU A 274 2.91 6.61 21.20
CA LEU A 274 4.07 5.81 21.56
C LEU A 274 3.65 4.47 22.17
N GLY A 275 4.31 3.42 21.70
CA GLY A 275 4.19 2.07 22.20
C GLY A 275 4.62 1.89 23.65
N GLY A 276 4.63 0.67 24.09
CA GLY A 276 5.06 0.25 25.44
C GLY A 276 4.14 -0.80 26.04
N PRO A 277 4.40 -1.34 27.24
CA PRO A 277 3.72 -2.52 27.78
C PRO A 277 2.19 -2.47 27.86
N GLN A 278 1.60 -1.28 27.68
CA GLN A 278 0.15 -1.08 27.63
C GLN A 278 -0.37 -0.83 26.19
N GLY A 279 0.49 -0.99 25.18
CA GLY A 279 0.24 -0.65 23.79
C GLY A 279 0.39 0.86 23.51
N PRO A 280 -0.09 1.38 22.37
CA PRO A 280 0.16 2.74 21.90
C PRO A 280 -0.71 3.78 22.64
N THR A 281 -0.43 4.00 23.93
CA THR A 281 -1.25 4.84 24.82
C THR A 281 -0.66 6.20 25.14
N ARG A 282 0.65 6.38 24.96
CA ARG A 282 1.37 7.62 25.31
C ARG A 282 1.40 8.57 24.12
N ALA A 283 1.14 9.86 24.33
CA ALA A 283 1.25 10.86 23.27
C ALA A 283 2.71 11.19 22.99
N GLY A 284 3.15 10.95 21.77
CA GLY A 284 4.51 11.26 21.28
C GLY A 284 4.59 12.56 20.49
N THR A 285 5.59 12.66 19.63
CA THR A 285 5.91 13.83 18.81
C THR A 285 4.78 14.17 17.85
N ALA A 286 4.47 15.48 17.75
CA ALA A 286 3.56 16.02 16.75
C ALA A 286 4.35 16.54 15.54
N TYR A 287 3.85 16.28 14.34
CA TYR A 287 4.46 16.68 13.08
C TYR A 287 3.66 17.77 12.37
N PRO A 288 4.32 18.61 11.54
CA PRO A 288 3.64 19.61 10.73
C PRO A 288 2.53 19.01 9.86
N PRO A 289 1.51 19.79 9.47
CA PRO A 289 0.50 19.30 8.54
C PRO A 289 1.10 18.95 7.18
N GLY A 290 0.74 17.77 6.66
CA GLY A 290 1.19 17.28 5.35
C GLY A 290 0.30 16.20 4.80
N TYR A 291 0.60 15.75 3.60
CA TYR A 291 -0.11 14.65 2.93
C TYR A 291 0.46 13.28 3.30
N ALA A 292 1.78 13.22 3.55
CA ALA A 292 2.48 11.99 3.88
C ALA A 292 3.57 12.24 4.94
N VAL A 293 3.90 11.21 5.68
CA VAL A 293 5.00 11.17 6.65
C VAL A 293 5.81 9.91 6.38
N ALA A 294 7.13 10.02 6.38
CA ALA A 294 8.04 8.90 6.34
C ALA A 294 9.03 9.01 7.49
N PHE A 295 9.48 7.86 7.99
CA PHE A 295 10.45 7.76 9.07
C PHE A 295 11.78 7.23 8.55
N GLY A 296 12.88 7.75 9.10
CA GLY A 296 14.21 7.34 8.70
C GLY A 296 15.30 8.14 9.41
N ARG A 297 16.54 7.83 9.13
CA ARG A 297 17.71 8.51 9.69
C ARG A 297 18.06 9.74 8.83
N PHE A 298 17.18 10.75 8.86
CA PHE A 298 17.28 11.97 8.04
C PHE A 298 18.03 13.14 8.69
N ALA A 299 18.41 13.00 9.96
CA ALA A 299 19.18 14.04 10.63
C ALA A 299 20.68 13.91 10.32
N ALA A 300 21.43 15.01 10.50
CA ALA A 300 22.87 14.95 10.42
C ALA A 300 23.42 13.97 11.46
N ALA A 301 24.37 13.12 11.03
CA ALA A 301 25.05 12.21 11.93
C ALA A 301 25.96 13.01 12.86
N GLY A 302 25.77 12.86 14.17
CA GLY A 302 26.70 13.33 15.18
C GLY A 302 27.89 12.38 15.34
N ARG A 303 28.34 12.11 16.60
CA ARG A 303 29.40 11.12 16.88
C ARG A 303 28.91 9.65 16.88
N GLY A 304 27.64 9.42 16.52
CA GLY A 304 26.98 8.11 16.44
C GLY A 304 26.04 8.03 15.25
N PRO A 305 25.28 6.93 15.11
CA PRO A 305 24.27 6.82 14.07
C PRO A 305 23.24 7.94 14.19
N ALA A 306 22.76 8.46 13.05
CA ALA A 306 21.74 9.49 13.06
C ALA A 306 20.46 8.96 13.74
N PRO A 307 19.79 9.79 14.57
CA PRO A 307 18.55 9.38 15.21
C PRO A 307 17.46 9.14 14.16
N LEU A 308 16.54 8.23 14.47
CA LEU A 308 15.33 8.04 13.67
C LEU A 308 14.46 9.29 13.80
N THR A 309 14.06 9.85 12.67
CA THR A 309 13.29 11.11 12.61
C THR A 309 12.21 11.01 11.53
N ALA A 310 11.30 11.98 11.50
CA ALA A 310 10.25 12.02 10.49
C ALA A 310 10.51 13.09 9.43
N VAL A 311 10.11 12.80 8.20
CA VAL A 311 9.92 13.78 7.13
C VAL A 311 8.43 13.87 6.82
N THR A 312 7.89 15.08 6.89
CA THR A 312 6.52 15.37 6.46
C THR A 312 6.55 16.06 5.10
N ALA A 313 5.76 15.56 4.16
CA ALA A 313 5.62 16.16 2.82
C ALA A 313 4.30 16.90 2.68
N ASP A 314 4.39 18.15 2.23
CA ASP A 314 3.25 18.99 1.83
C ASP A 314 3.15 19.07 0.29
N THR A 315 2.20 19.85 -0.24
CA THR A 315 2.03 20.09 -1.67
C THR A 315 3.34 20.46 -2.36
N ASP A 316 3.47 20.06 -3.61
CA ASP A 316 4.65 20.28 -4.46
C ASP A 316 5.96 19.71 -3.90
N GLY A 317 5.84 18.74 -2.97
CA GLY A 317 7.00 18.10 -2.35
C GLY A 317 7.81 19.08 -1.48
N LEU A 318 7.13 19.99 -0.79
CA LEU A 318 7.74 20.76 0.27
C LEU A 318 7.91 19.85 1.49
N LEU A 319 9.16 19.57 1.85
CA LEU A 319 9.50 18.66 2.94
C LEU A 319 9.90 19.42 4.19
N SER A 320 9.40 18.97 5.33
CA SER A 320 9.85 19.39 6.67
C SER A 320 10.47 18.19 7.37
N VAL A 321 11.74 18.30 7.78
CA VAL A 321 12.43 17.26 8.57
C VAL A 321 12.28 17.59 10.04
N ALA A 322 11.80 16.65 10.84
CA ALA A 322 11.65 16.87 12.29
C ALA A 322 13.00 17.23 12.93
N GLY A 323 12.98 18.22 13.82
CA GLY A 323 14.19 18.72 14.49
C GLY A 323 15.14 19.56 13.63
N ARG A 324 14.84 19.81 12.35
CA ARG A 324 15.63 20.72 11.48
C ARG A 324 14.85 21.98 11.14
N PRO A 325 15.49 23.18 11.22
CA PRO A 325 14.87 24.41 10.72
C PRO A 325 14.84 24.41 9.20
N GLY A 326 13.82 25.06 8.62
CA GLY A 326 13.66 25.22 7.19
C GLY A 326 12.95 24.04 6.52
N THR A 327 12.88 24.13 5.19
CA THR A 327 12.20 23.14 4.35
C THR A 327 13.02 22.84 3.10
N ILE A 328 12.88 21.62 2.57
CA ILE A 328 13.47 21.21 1.30
C ILE A 328 12.40 21.30 0.21
N ARG A 329 12.66 22.03 -0.87
CA ARG A 329 11.74 22.11 -2.03
C ARG A 329 12.15 21.11 -3.08
N THR A 330 11.36 20.08 -3.27
CA THR A 330 11.64 19.07 -4.28
C THR A 330 10.93 19.34 -5.60
N GLY A 331 9.80 20.05 -5.59
CA GLY A 331 9.03 20.37 -6.81
C GLY A 331 8.50 19.10 -7.50
N THR A 332 8.09 18.08 -6.76
CA THR A 332 7.54 16.84 -7.32
C THR A 332 6.15 17.00 -7.93
N GLY A 333 5.43 18.05 -7.54
CA GLY A 333 4.07 18.37 -8.03
C GLY A 333 2.99 17.43 -7.46
N GLY A 334 1.86 18.02 -7.08
CA GLY A 334 0.74 17.31 -6.47
C GLY A 334 0.95 16.99 -4.99
N ALA A 335 0.11 16.10 -4.45
CA ALA A 335 0.27 15.52 -3.12
C ALA A 335 1.25 14.34 -3.23
N PRO A 336 2.43 14.41 -2.63
CA PRO A 336 3.44 13.37 -2.78
C PRO A 336 3.11 12.13 -1.94
N THR A 337 3.47 10.95 -2.46
CA THR A 337 3.68 9.75 -1.66
C THR A 337 5.14 9.65 -1.28
N LEU A 338 5.43 9.07 -0.13
CA LEU A 338 6.78 8.91 0.41
C LEU A 338 7.07 7.45 0.73
N ALA A 339 8.32 7.04 0.52
CA ALA A 339 8.89 5.87 1.15
C ALA A 339 10.37 6.14 1.49
N ALA A 340 10.86 5.50 2.53
CA ALA A 340 12.18 5.72 3.08
C ALA A 340 12.91 4.39 3.31
N ALA A 341 14.09 4.24 2.74
CA ALA A 341 14.98 3.10 2.92
C ALA A 341 16.42 3.48 2.54
N ASP A 342 17.37 2.61 2.80
CA ASP A 342 18.76 2.77 2.35
C ASP A 342 18.91 2.18 0.94
N VAL A 343 18.87 3.03 -0.09
CA VAL A 343 19.01 2.66 -1.50
C VAL A 343 20.47 2.45 -1.86
N THR A 344 21.37 3.13 -1.16
CA THR A 344 22.82 3.14 -1.46
C THR A 344 23.62 2.16 -0.63
N ALA A 345 23.02 1.51 0.36
CA ALA A 345 23.68 0.64 1.35
C ALA A 345 24.82 1.34 2.13
N ASP A 346 24.69 2.65 2.35
CA ASP A 346 25.67 3.46 3.07
C ASP A 346 25.33 3.65 4.56
N GLY A 347 24.25 3.01 5.04
CA GLY A 347 23.73 3.10 6.39
C GLY A 347 22.90 4.35 6.67
N ARG A 348 22.56 5.15 5.64
CA ARG A 348 21.71 6.34 5.72
C ARG A 348 20.40 6.11 4.99
N THR A 349 19.38 6.74 5.50
CA THR A 349 18.07 6.64 4.85
C THR A 349 17.94 7.62 3.70
N ASP A 350 17.60 7.10 2.52
CA ASP A 350 17.19 7.85 1.35
C ASP A 350 15.67 8.01 1.35
N LEU A 351 15.15 8.99 0.60
CA LEU A 351 13.74 9.30 0.53
C LEU A 351 13.25 9.32 -0.91
N ALA A 352 12.38 8.40 -1.26
CA ALA A 352 11.67 8.40 -2.54
C ALA A 352 10.37 9.22 -2.44
N LEU A 353 10.09 10.03 -3.48
CA LEU A 353 8.90 10.85 -3.59
C LEU A 353 8.15 10.55 -4.88
N GLY A 354 6.86 10.28 -4.76
CA GLY A 354 5.92 10.26 -5.87
C GLY A 354 5.51 11.67 -6.31
N GLY A 355 4.64 11.75 -7.31
CA GLY A 355 4.15 13.01 -7.86
C GLY A 355 4.23 13.05 -9.38
N THR A 356 3.99 14.21 -9.99
CA THR A 356 4.11 14.38 -11.46
C THR A 356 5.56 14.43 -11.94
N ARG A 357 6.50 14.60 -11.02
CA ARG A 357 7.95 14.59 -11.22
C ARG A 357 8.61 13.86 -10.07
N PRO A 358 8.52 12.52 -10.02
CA PRO A 358 9.05 11.74 -8.91
C PRO A 358 10.56 11.93 -8.77
N ALA A 359 11.05 11.73 -7.56
CA ALA A 359 12.45 11.96 -7.24
C ALA A 359 12.93 11.06 -6.10
N LEU A 360 14.23 10.83 -6.05
CA LEU A 360 14.96 10.30 -4.90
C LEU A 360 15.81 11.42 -4.29
N LEU A 361 15.79 11.57 -2.97
CA LEU A 361 16.74 12.37 -2.21
C LEU A 361 17.64 11.43 -1.43
N LEU A 362 18.96 11.56 -1.63
CA LEU A 362 19.92 10.72 -0.92
C LEU A 362 20.18 11.24 0.49
N GLY A 363 20.37 10.32 1.41
CA GLY A 363 20.93 10.58 2.72
C GLY A 363 22.38 11.03 2.63
N SER A 364 22.84 11.88 3.55
CA SER A 364 24.21 12.37 3.61
C SER A 364 24.65 12.58 5.05
N PRO A 365 25.95 12.77 5.33
CA PRO A 365 26.42 13.10 6.69
C PRO A 365 25.74 14.35 7.28
N ASP A 366 25.33 15.30 6.42
CA ASP A 366 24.65 16.53 6.81
C ASP A 366 23.13 16.38 6.87
N GLY A 367 22.62 15.17 6.69
CA GLY A 367 21.19 14.81 6.61
C GLY A 367 20.72 14.65 5.16
N LEU A 368 19.40 14.75 4.95
CA LEU A 368 18.81 14.55 3.64
C LEU A 368 19.30 15.59 2.63
N SER A 369 19.80 15.15 1.49
CA SER A 369 20.30 16.03 0.41
C SER A 369 19.16 16.93 -0.12
N PRO A 370 19.37 18.22 -0.30
CA PRO A 370 18.36 19.09 -0.90
C PRO A 370 18.24 18.94 -2.43
N THR A 371 19.15 18.19 -3.06
CA THR A 371 19.18 18.03 -4.52
C THR A 371 18.43 16.77 -4.93
N PRO A 372 17.25 16.87 -5.57
CA PRO A 372 16.48 15.71 -5.99
C PRO A 372 17.06 15.05 -7.25
N HIS A 373 17.31 13.75 -7.19
CA HIS A 373 17.58 12.92 -8.36
C HIS A 373 16.24 12.58 -9.04
N ARG A 374 16.00 13.15 -10.23
CA ARG A 374 14.74 12.98 -10.96
C ARG A 374 14.63 11.61 -11.60
N LEU A 375 13.47 10.99 -11.45
CA LEU A 375 13.14 9.73 -12.10
C LEU A 375 12.35 10.00 -13.38
N ALA A 376 12.71 9.32 -14.45
CA ALA A 376 12.01 9.40 -15.72
C ALA A 376 10.71 8.61 -15.67
N LEU A 377 9.58 9.25 -15.95
CA LEU A 377 8.30 8.55 -16.04
C LEU A 377 8.15 7.81 -17.37
N PRO A 378 7.48 6.64 -17.38
CA PRO A 378 7.14 5.95 -18.61
C PRO A 378 6.18 6.80 -19.46
N ARG A 379 6.29 6.66 -20.78
CA ARG A 379 5.32 7.26 -21.71
C ARG A 379 4.02 6.47 -21.66
N LEU A 380 2.96 7.10 -21.18
CA LEU A 380 1.62 6.53 -21.15
C LEU A 380 0.73 7.25 -22.17
N PRO A 381 -0.16 6.55 -22.87
CA PRO A 381 -1.17 7.18 -23.71
C PRO A 381 -2.16 8.00 -22.86
N GLY A 382 -2.96 8.84 -23.51
CA GLY A 382 -3.97 9.66 -22.83
C GLY A 382 -3.57 11.12 -22.65
N THR A 383 -4.49 11.90 -22.08
CA THR A 383 -4.36 13.33 -21.80
C THR A 383 -3.97 13.58 -20.34
N GLY A 384 -3.48 14.77 -20.03
CA GLY A 384 -3.05 15.14 -18.67
C GLY A 384 -1.60 14.73 -18.35
N ARG A 385 -1.16 15.10 -17.16
CA ARG A 385 0.17 14.74 -16.66
C ARG A 385 0.11 13.37 -15.97
N PRO A 386 1.06 12.48 -16.24
CA PRO A 386 1.14 11.24 -15.47
C PRO A 386 1.45 11.56 -14.00
N LEU A 387 0.91 10.76 -13.10
CA LEU A 387 1.14 10.84 -11.65
C LEU A 387 1.76 9.52 -11.20
N ALA A 388 2.94 9.59 -10.58
CA ALA A 388 3.60 8.44 -9.98
C ALA A 388 3.30 8.36 -8.48
N THR A 389 2.97 7.18 -8.03
CA THR A 389 2.81 6.80 -6.62
C THR A 389 3.96 5.87 -6.25
N VAL A 390 4.67 6.15 -5.17
CA VAL A 390 5.60 5.19 -4.57
C VAL A 390 4.74 4.11 -3.91
N ILE A 391 4.88 2.86 -4.36
CA ILE A 391 4.13 1.73 -3.80
C ILE A 391 5.01 0.80 -2.97
N ALA A 392 6.33 0.80 -3.20
CA ALA A 392 7.29 0.12 -2.34
C ALA A 392 8.69 0.74 -2.49
N LEU A 393 9.48 0.66 -1.43
CA LEU A 393 10.92 0.94 -1.40
C LEU A 393 11.54 -0.02 -0.39
N THR A 394 12.06 -1.15 -0.87
CA THR A 394 12.64 -2.22 -0.06
C THR A 394 13.60 -3.05 -0.91
N ASP A 395 14.48 -3.79 -0.28
CA ASP A 395 15.43 -4.70 -0.93
C ASP A 395 14.69 -6.00 -1.31
N PHE A 396 14.30 -6.13 -2.60
CA PHE A 396 13.56 -7.31 -3.09
C PHE A 396 14.45 -8.48 -3.49
N ASP A 397 15.76 -8.26 -3.72
CA ASP A 397 16.68 -9.30 -4.17
C ASP A 397 17.76 -9.67 -3.16
N GLY A 398 17.79 -9.01 -2.01
CA GLY A 398 18.70 -9.32 -0.91
C GLY A 398 20.13 -8.81 -1.13
N ASP A 399 20.31 -7.83 -2.03
CA ASP A 399 21.63 -7.24 -2.33
C ASP A 399 22.00 -6.07 -1.38
N HIS A 400 21.16 -5.78 -0.41
CA HIS A 400 21.23 -4.70 0.59
C HIS A 400 21.01 -3.29 0.04
N HIS A 401 20.61 -3.14 -1.21
CA HIS A 401 20.18 -1.89 -1.80
C HIS A 401 18.67 -1.88 -1.97
N ALA A 402 17.98 -0.92 -1.36
CA ALA A 402 16.52 -0.87 -1.51
C ALA A 402 16.12 -0.50 -2.95
N ASP A 403 15.23 -1.30 -3.52
CA ASP A 403 14.63 -1.10 -4.84
C ASP A 403 13.38 -0.23 -4.76
N LEU A 404 13.15 0.60 -5.76
CA LEU A 404 11.97 1.44 -5.85
C LEU A 404 10.94 0.88 -6.83
N VAL A 405 9.70 0.77 -6.37
CA VAL A 405 8.56 0.47 -7.24
C VAL A 405 7.63 1.68 -7.34
N LEU A 406 7.41 2.13 -8.57
CA LEU A 406 6.47 3.21 -8.89
C LEU A 406 5.27 2.68 -9.67
N LEU A 407 4.06 3.04 -9.24
CA LEU A 407 2.85 2.95 -10.04
C LEU A 407 2.59 4.31 -10.69
N THR A 408 2.75 4.41 -12.00
CA THR A 408 2.48 5.62 -12.75
C THR A 408 1.13 5.51 -13.43
N ARG A 409 0.24 6.47 -13.19
CA ARG A 409 -1.10 6.54 -13.80
C ARG A 409 -1.26 7.78 -14.67
N ARG A 410 -2.00 7.63 -15.77
CA ARG A 410 -2.44 8.73 -16.62
C ARG A 410 -3.91 8.57 -16.98
N GLY A 411 -4.75 9.33 -16.29
CA GLY A 411 -6.19 9.12 -16.32
C GLY A 411 -6.61 7.81 -15.62
N PRO A 412 -7.87 7.39 -15.78
CA PRO A 412 -8.43 6.23 -15.08
C PRO A 412 -8.11 4.89 -15.74
N THR A 413 -7.59 4.87 -16.97
CA THR A 413 -7.49 3.64 -17.80
C THR A 413 -6.08 3.25 -18.18
N HIS A 414 -5.07 4.04 -17.81
CA HIS A 414 -3.70 3.76 -18.21
C HIS A 414 -2.78 3.87 -17.01
N ASP A 415 -2.07 2.79 -16.75
CA ASP A 415 -1.05 2.74 -15.73
C ASP A 415 0.21 1.99 -16.19
N ARG A 416 1.22 2.04 -15.34
CA ARG A 416 2.43 1.26 -15.45
C ARG A 416 3.11 1.12 -14.11
N VAL A 417 3.39 -0.10 -13.73
CA VAL A 417 4.31 -0.44 -12.65
C VAL A 417 5.72 -0.48 -13.22
N THR A 418 6.67 0.15 -12.54
CA THR A 418 8.11 0.15 -12.91
C THR A 418 8.96 -0.11 -11.69
N VAL A 419 9.96 -0.99 -11.82
CA VAL A 419 10.90 -1.36 -10.75
C VAL A 419 12.28 -0.81 -11.10
N TYR A 420 12.84 0.00 -10.22
CA TYR A 420 14.17 0.59 -10.32
C TYR A 420 15.08 -0.02 -9.26
N PRO A 421 16.06 -0.83 -9.63
CA PRO A 421 17.00 -1.38 -8.67
C PRO A 421 17.80 -0.30 -7.95
N GLY A 422 18.04 -0.54 -6.66
CA GLY A 422 19.02 0.20 -5.88
C GLY A 422 20.45 -0.06 -6.30
N GLY A 423 21.38 0.68 -5.71
CA GLY A 423 22.81 0.48 -5.94
C GLY A 423 23.66 1.59 -5.32
N PRO A 424 24.98 1.43 -5.27
CA PRO A 424 25.89 2.32 -4.51
C PRO A 424 25.86 3.80 -4.94
N SER A 425 25.27 4.11 -6.09
CA SER A 425 25.12 5.49 -6.59
C SER A 425 23.66 5.99 -6.57
N GLY A 426 22.75 5.25 -5.95
CA GLY A 426 21.32 5.46 -5.96
C GLY A 426 20.59 4.53 -6.92
N LEU A 427 19.38 4.90 -7.32
CA LEU A 427 18.55 4.09 -8.21
C LEU A 427 19.12 4.01 -9.64
N ALA A 428 18.92 2.86 -10.28
CA ALA A 428 19.24 2.67 -11.68
C ALA A 428 18.51 3.71 -12.56
N ALA A 429 19.19 4.21 -13.59
CA ALA A 429 18.62 5.23 -14.48
C ALA A 429 17.43 4.73 -15.32
N ARG A 430 17.26 3.42 -15.44
CA ARG A 430 16.17 2.77 -16.17
C ARG A 430 15.60 1.63 -15.35
N PRO A 431 14.26 1.42 -15.41
CA PRO A 431 13.65 0.28 -14.73
C PRO A 431 14.09 -1.03 -15.36
N THR A 432 14.24 -2.07 -14.53
CA THR A 432 14.53 -3.45 -14.98
C THR A 432 13.25 -4.22 -15.30
N ARG A 433 12.13 -3.85 -14.68
CA ARG A 433 10.82 -4.44 -14.93
C ARG A 433 9.79 -3.35 -15.19
N SER A 434 8.83 -3.66 -16.09
CA SER A 434 7.75 -2.73 -16.42
C SER A 434 6.55 -3.49 -16.97
N PHE A 435 5.38 -3.34 -16.35
CA PHE A 435 4.11 -3.99 -16.73
C PHE A 435 2.91 -3.10 -16.37
N THR A 436 1.70 -3.45 -16.84
CA THR A 436 0.47 -2.75 -16.46
C THR A 436 -0.31 -3.56 -15.43
N THR A 437 -1.11 -2.90 -14.60
CA THR A 437 -1.96 -3.62 -13.65
C THR A 437 -3.13 -4.31 -14.35
N ALA A 438 -3.61 -3.77 -15.48
CA ALA A 438 -4.64 -4.42 -16.31
C ALA A 438 -4.18 -5.75 -16.89
N ASP A 439 -2.90 -5.85 -17.36
CA ASP A 439 -2.34 -7.12 -17.84
C ASP A 439 -2.25 -8.14 -16.71
N PHE A 440 -1.97 -7.67 -15.49
CA PHE A 440 -1.88 -8.49 -14.29
C PHE A 440 -3.26 -9.10 -13.96
N ALA A 441 -4.29 -8.27 -13.91
CA ALA A 441 -5.67 -8.70 -13.64
C ALA A 441 -6.19 -9.67 -14.72
N ALA A 442 -5.94 -9.39 -15.99
CA ALA A 442 -6.35 -10.25 -17.11
C ALA A 442 -5.68 -11.64 -17.08
N ALA A 443 -4.40 -11.70 -16.68
CA ALA A 443 -3.67 -12.96 -16.60
C ALA A 443 -4.13 -13.85 -15.43
N GLY A 444 -4.61 -13.25 -14.33
CA GLY A 444 -5.18 -13.98 -13.18
C GLY A 444 -6.54 -14.64 -13.50
N LEU A 445 -7.37 -13.98 -14.32
CA LEU A 445 -8.67 -14.51 -14.73
C LEU A 445 -8.58 -15.66 -15.73
N SER A 446 -7.50 -15.77 -16.49
CA SER A 446 -7.30 -16.85 -17.47
C SER A 446 -6.72 -18.14 -16.86
N ALA A 447 -6.32 -18.11 -15.61
CA ALA A 447 -5.75 -19.27 -14.88
C ALA A 447 -6.78 -19.96 -13.97
N SER A 448 -8.01 -19.49 -13.94
CA SER A 448 -9.16 -20.05 -13.22
C SER A 448 -10.07 -20.81 -14.19
#